data_1395fe953f0a26100e913a8926c9bd84
#
_entry.id   1395fe953f0a26100e913a8926c9bd84
#
_cell.length_a   1.000
_cell.length_b   1.000
_cell.length_c   1.000
_cell.angle_alpha   90.00
_cell.angle_beta   90.00
_cell.angle_gamma   90.00
#
_symmetry.space_group_name_H-M   'P 1'
#
loop_
_entity.id
_entity.type
_entity.pdbx_description
1 polymer ?
#
loop_
_entity_poly.entity_id
_entity_poly.type
_entity_poly.pdbx_seq_one_letter_code
_entity_poly.pdbx_strand_id
1 'polypeptide(L)'
;MAMTTDTHSTLPVEHNPLASMPHDTHGGISNPVLGMLLFITSEVMFFAGLFAAYFNTRFNAAEWPPQGFDDKLHVFPLVGPATVLLITSSFTCQFAIWAIRRNDRTGFLRNMSVTVLLGALFLVIQAIDYATLYGEGMTIDANTFGTTYFTLTGFHGAHVFGGVIMLSVILYRGTAGQFSARHHDAVEAASFYWHFVDVVWIALFSILYVL
;
A
#
# COMPACT_ATOMS: atom_id res chain seq x y z
N MET A 1 35.70 -62.62 -37.42
CA MET A 1 35.13 -61.37 -37.92
C MET A 1 33.65 -61.38 -37.52
N ALA A 2 33.36 -60.84 -36.33
CA ALA A 2 32.02 -60.83 -35.75
C ALA A 2 31.49 -59.40 -35.78
N MET A 3 30.42 -59.24 -36.47
CA MET A 3 29.75 -57.94 -36.69
C MET A 3 28.73 -57.74 -35.55
N THR A 4 29.00 -56.85 -34.61
CA THR A 4 28.06 -56.44 -33.57
C THR A 4 27.11 -55.41 -34.12
N THR A 5 25.84 -55.74 -34.27
CA THR A 5 24.77 -54.80 -34.58
C THR A 5 24.30 -54.13 -33.31
N ASP A 6 24.62 -52.85 -33.16
CA ASP A 6 24.04 -51.97 -32.13
C ASP A 6 22.58 -51.63 -32.51
N THR A 7 21.65 -52.26 -31.82
CA THR A 7 20.23 -51.89 -31.88
C THR A 7 19.99 -50.73 -30.87
N HIS A 8 20.13 -49.49 -31.32
CA HIS A 8 19.58 -48.37 -30.61
C HIS A 8 18.05 -48.50 -30.56
N SER A 9 17.52 -48.91 -29.43
CA SER A 9 16.09 -48.88 -29.15
C SER A 9 15.70 -47.40 -28.94
N THR A 10 15.14 -46.78 -29.96
CA THR A 10 14.46 -45.51 -29.84
C THR A 10 13.12 -45.73 -29.11
N LEU A 11 13.12 -45.50 -27.80
CA LEU A 11 11.85 -45.42 -27.07
C LEU A 11 11.03 -44.26 -27.65
N PRO A 12 9.73 -44.44 -27.92
CA PRO A 12 8.89 -43.32 -28.37
C PRO A 12 8.89 -42.26 -27.27
N VAL A 13 9.22 -41.05 -27.65
CA VAL A 13 9.07 -39.88 -26.80
C VAL A 13 7.59 -39.78 -26.45
N GLU A 14 7.27 -40.11 -25.21
CA GLU A 14 5.91 -40.01 -24.68
C GLU A 14 5.48 -38.56 -24.79
N HIS A 15 4.56 -38.29 -25.72
CA HIS A 15 3.97 -36.99 -25.89
C HIS A 15 3.15 -36.67 -24.65
N ASN A 16 3.73 -35.91 -23.71
CA ASN A 16 3.00 -35.37 -22.58
C ASN A 16 2.03 -34.28 -23.09
N PRO A 17 0.71 -34.56 -23.18
CA PRO A 17 -0.27 -33.59 -23.71
C PRO A 17 -0.36 -32.34 -22.83
N LEU A 18 0.15 -32.37 -21.60
CA LEU A 18 0.20 -31.23 -20.69
C LEU A 18 1.36 -30.26 -21.01
N ALA A 19 2.41 -30.75 -21.74
CA ALA A 19 3.52 -29.89 -22.17
C ALA A 19 3.17 -29.03 -23.41
N SER A 20 2.07 -29.34 -24.11
CA SER A 20 1.60 -28.61 -25.28
C SER A 20 0.44 -27.66 -24.99
N MET A 21 0.03 -27.50 -23.74
CA MET A 21 -0.94 -26.47 -23.40
C MET A 21 -0.28 -25.11 -23.59
N PRO A 22 -0.85 -24.20 -24.39
CA PRO A 22 -0.34 -22.84 -24.48
C PRO A 22 -0.36 -22.25 -23.09
N HIS A 23 0.81 -21.92 -22.53
CA HIS A 23 0.88 -21.11 -21.33
C HIS A 23 0.31 -19.74 -21.68
N ASP A 24 -0.96 -19.59 -21.30
CA ASP A 24 -1.65 -18.31 -21.06
C ASP A 24 -1.60 -17.25 -22.15
N THR A 25 -2.53 -17.39 -23.07
CA THR A 25 -3.17 -16.25 -23.74
C THR A 25 -4.30 -15.70 -22.84
N HIS A 26 -4.06 -15.52 -21.55
CA HIS A 26 -5.04 -14.88 -20.70
C HIS A 26 -4.88 -13.37 -20.81
N GLY A 27 -5.72 -12.74 -21.61
CA GLY A 27 -6.06 -11.33 -21.53
C GLY A 27 -6.87 -11.02 -20.25
N GLY A 28 -6.57 -11.74 -19.15
CA GLY A 28 -7.19 -11.60 -17.83
C GLY A 28 -6.28 -10.90 -16.84
N ILE A 29 -6.89 -10.49 -15.72
CA ILE A 29 -6.16 -9.91 -14.57
C ILE A 29 -5.21 -10.98 -14.01
N SER A 30 -3.94 -10.63 -13.76
CA SER A 30 -2.97 -11.55 -13.19
C SER A 30 -3.33 -11.94 -11.74
N ASN A 31 -2.96 -13.15 -11.33
CA ASN A 31 -3.27 -13.66 -9.99
C ASN A 31 -2.80 -12.74 -8.84
N PRO A 32 -1.59 -12.14 -8.87
CA PRO A 32 -1.17 -11.19 -7.85
C PRO A 32 -2.06 -9.94 -7.77
N VAL A 33 -2.47 -9.41 -8.92
CA VAL A 33 -3.36 -8.24 -8.99
C VAL A 33 -4.75 -8.59 -8.49
N LEU A 34 -5.32 -9.74 -8.90
CA LEU A 34 -6.62 -10.21 -8.42
C LEU A 34 -6.61 -10.40 -6.91
N GLY A 35 -5.59 -11.06 -6.36
CA GLY A 35 -5.44 -11.25 -4.92
C GLY A 35 -5.38 -9.92 -4.17
N MET A 36 -4.63 -8.94 -4.70
CA MET A 36 -4.55 -7.60 -4.11
C MET A 36 -5.88 -6.86 -4.16
N LEU A 37 -6.65 -6.96 -5.24
CA LEU A 37 -7.96 -6.32 -5.35
C LEU A 37 -8.96 -6.91 -4.34
N LEU A 38 -8.96 -8.24 -4.15
CA LEU A 38 -9.78 -8.89 -3.13
C LEU A 38 -9.37 -8.46 -1.72
N PHE A 39 -8.07 -8.37 -1.45
CA PHE A 39 -7.55 -7.86 -0.19
C PHE A 39 -7.98 -6.41 0.06
N ILE A 40 -7.79 -5.51 -0.91
CA ILE A 40 -8.23 -4.11 -0.81
C ILE A 40 -9.74 -4.02 -0.55
N THR A 41 -10.54 -4.88 -1.17
CA THR A 41 -11.99 -4.90 -0.94
C THR A 41 -12.32 -5.20 0.53
N SER A 42 -11.61 -6.14 1.17
CA SER A 42 -11.77 -6.41 2.59
C SER A 42 -11.35 -5.22 3.47
N GLU A 43 -10.27 -4.55 3.09
CA GLU A 43 -9.77 -3.39 3.83
C GLU A 43 -10.69 -2.16 3.71
N VAL A 44 -11.33 -1.96 2.55
CA VAL A 44 -12.39 -0.95 2.40
C VAL A 44 -13.53 -1.20 3.39
N MET A 45 -13.97 -2.45 3.56
CA MET A 45 -15.01 -2.80 4.53
C MET A 45 -14.55 -2.57 5.97
N PHE A 46 -13.27 -2.89 6.27
CA PHE A 46 -12.68 -2.65 7.58
C PHE A 46 -12.69 -1.14 7.93
N PHE A 47 -12.16 -0.29 7.05
CA PHE A 47 -12.18 1.17 7.27
C PHE A 47 -13.59 1.76 7.28
N ALA A 48 -14.51 1.25 6.45
CA ALA A 48 -15.90 1.67 6.48
C ALA A 48 -16.56 1.41 7.86
N GLY A 49 -16.24 0.28 8.49
CA GLY A 49 -16.67 -0.02 9.86
C GLY A 49 -16.10 0.98 10.89
N LEU A 50 -14.82 1.33 10.77
CA LEU A 50 -14.20 2.34 11.64
C LEU A 50 -14.80 3.74 11.43
N PHE A 51 -15.05 4.16 10.19
CA PHE A 51 -15.74 5.42 9.89
C PHE A 51 -17.19 5.42 10.43
N ALA A 52 -17.92 4.31 10.29
CA ALA A 52 -19.25 4.19 10.85
C ALA A 52 -19.25 4.35 12.38
N ALA A 53 -18.27 3.73 13.06
CA ALA A 53 -18.10 3.90 14.51
C ALA A 53 -17.79 5.35 14.88
N TYR A 54 -16.91 6.03 14.16
CA TYR A 54 -16.59 7.44 14.35
C TYR A 54 -17.85 8.32 14.18
N PHE A 55 -18.58 8.16 13.09
CA PHE A 55 -19.80 8.96 12.85
C PHE A 55 -20.89 8.69 13.88
N ASN A 56 -21.09 7.42 14.27
CA ASN A 56 -22.03 7.09 15.33
C ASN A 56 -21.68 7.79 16.64
N THR A 57 -20.41 7.82 17.00
CA THR A 57 -19.93 8.52 18.20
C THR A 57 -20.14 10.03 18.08
N ARG A 58 -19.77 10.62 16.94
CA ARG A 58 -19.92 12.06 16.68
C ARG A 58 -21.36 12.53 16.74
N PHE A 59 -22.30 11.80 16.11
CA PHE A 59 -23.72 12.16 16.09
C PHE A 59 -24.41 12.01 17.44
N ASN A 60 -23.91 11.16 18.32
CA ASN A 60 -24.45 10.95 19.67
C ASN A 60 -23.75 11.82 20.73
N ALA A 61 -22.68 12.53 20.38
CA ALA A 61 -22.01 13.45 21.30
C ALA A 61 -22.77 14.79 21.40
N ALA A 62 -22.84 15.34 22.61
CA ALA A 62 -23.43 16.65 22.83
C ALA A 62 -22.57 17.80 22.25
N GLU A 63 -21.25 17.58 22.19
CA GLU A 63 -20.26 18.52 21.67
C GLU A 63 -19.15 17.72 21.00
N TRP A 64 -18.71 18.15 19.81
CA TRP A 64 -17.69 17.45 19.04
C TRP A 64 -16.83 18.43 18.21
N PRO A 65 -15.49 18.44 18.37
CA PRO A 65 -14.72 17.74 19.41
C PRO A 65 -15.05 18.23 20.82
N PRO A 66 -14.70 17.47 21.88
CA PRO A 66 -14.92 17.92 23.26
C PRO A 66 -14.12 19.19 23.58
N GLN A 67 -14.64 20.03 24.50
CA GLN A 67 -13.96 21.26 24.90
C GLN A 67 -12.50 21.05 25.30
N GLY A 68 -11.61 21.93 24.77
CA GLY A 68 -10.16 21.86 25.00
C GLY A 68 -9.41 20.92 24.09
N PHE A 69 -10.06 20.34 23.06
CA PHE A 69 -9.43 19.53 22.01
C PHE A 69 -9.44 20.20 20.64
N ASP A 70 -10.25 21.25 20.44
CA ASP A 70 -10.32 22.02 19.18
C ASP A 70 -8.96 22.61 18.77
N ASP A 71 -8.22 23.17 19.74
CA ASP A 71 -6.93 23.82 19.51
C ASP A 71 -5.77 22.81 19.38
N LYS A 72 -5.99 21.55 19.74
CA LYS A 72 -4.92 20.54 19.78
C LYS A 72 -4.68 19.81 18.47
N LEU A 73 -5.63 19.89 17.53
CA LEU A 73 -5.46 19.32 16.20
C LEU A 73 -4.56 20.24 15.36
N HIS A 74 -3.26 19.98 15.39
CA HIS A 74 -2.24 20.79 14.67
C HIS A 74 -2.27 20.54 13.17
N VAL A 75 -3.33 20.97 12.49
CA VAL A 75 -3.55 20.72 11.07
C VAL A 75 -2.41 21.28 10.22
N PHE A 76 -2.02 22.52 10.45
CA PHE A 76 -1.06 23.19 9.56
C PHE A 76 0.41 22.86 9.83
N PRO A 77 0.94 22.77 11.07
CA PRO A 77 2.36 22.57 11.24
C PRO A 77 2.84 21.14 10.94
N LEU A 78 2.01 20.12 11.15
CA LEU A 78 2.42 18.72 11.04
C LEU A 78 1.60 17.93 10.02
N VAL A 79 0.28 17.88 10.17
CA VAL A 79 -0.58 16.99 9.39
C VAL A 79 -0.74 17.46 7.95
N GLY A 80 -0.82 18.77 7.69
CA GLY A 80 -0.90 19.34 6.36
C GLY A 80 0.32 18.97 5.48
N PRO A 81 1.55 19.28 5.91
CA PRO A 81 2.76 18.84 5.21
C PRO A 81 2.84 17.33 5.03
N ALA A 82 2.47 16.53 6.05
CA ALA A 82 2.43 15.07 5.95
C ALA A 82 1.47 14.60 4.85
N THR A 83 0.30 15.23 4.73
CA THR A 83 -0.67 14.94 3.67
C THR A 83 -0.09 15.23 2.28
N VAL A 84 0.59 16.37 2.10
CA VAL A 84 1.24 16.72 0.83
C VAL A 84 2.32 15.70 0.48
N LEU A 85 3.13 15.26 1.45
CA LEU A 85 4.15 14.23 1.24
C LEU A 85 3.52 12.91 0.76
N LEU A 86 2.43 12.47 1.39
CA LEU A 86 1.77 11.22 1.06
C LEU A 86 1.14 11.29 -0.35
N ILE A 87 0.42 12.36 -0.67
CA ILE A 87 -0.12 12.59 -2.02
C ILE A 87 0.99 12.62 -3.07
N THR A 88 2.11 13.29 -2.78
CA THR A 88 3.27 13.34 -3.68
C THR A 88 3.85 11.93 -3.89
N SER A 89 3.85 11.09 -2.84
CA SER A 89 4.32 9.71 -2.93
C SER A 89 3.47 8.87 -3.87
N SER A 90 2.17 9.14 -3.96
CA SER A 90 1.26 8.50 -4.92
C SER A 90 1.67 8.77 -6.37
N PHE A 91 1.99 10.04 -6.69
CA PHE A 91 2.48 10.39 -8.03
C PHE A 91 3.84 9.74 -8.34
N THR A 92 4.77 9.73 -7.40
CA THR A 92 6.07 9.09 -7.62
C THR A 92 5.93 7.57 -7.78
N CYS A 93 5.02 6.93 -7.06
CA CYS A 93 4.67 5.52 -7.27
C CYS A 93 4.16 5.27 -8.70
N GLN A 94 3.24 6.12 -9.18
CA GLN A 94 2.72 6.03 -10.54
C GLN A 94 3.81 6.24 -11.60
N PHE A 95 4.75 7.17 -11.37
CA PHE A 95 5.90 7.36 -12.28
C PHE A 95 6.82 6.14 -12.28
N ALA A 96 6.98 5.42 -11.16
CA ALA A 96 7.73 4.18 -11.11
C ALA A 96 7.07 3.09 -11.98
N ILE A 97 5.72 2.96 -11.95
CA ILE A 97 4.97 2.05 -12.82
C ILE A 97 5.18 2.39 -14.30
N TRP A 98 5.10 3.66 -14.65
CA TRP A 98 5.32 4.08 -16.05
C TRP A 98 6.76 3.84 -16.51
N ALA A 99 7.74 3.98 -15.62
CA ALA A 99 9.15 3.71 -15.93
C ALA A 99 9.36 2.20 -16.19
N ILE A 100 8.85 1.30 -15.34
CA ILE A 100 9.01 -0.14 -15.53
C ILE A 100 8.33 -0.63 -16.81
N ARG A 101 7.15 -0.12 -17.14
CA ARG A 101 6.43 -0.45 -18.39
C ARG A 101 7.22 -0.04 -19.63
N ARG A 102 8.08 1.00 -19.55
CA ARG A 102 8.98 1.45 -20.62
C ARG A 102 10.35 0.77 -20.57
N ASN A 103 10.55 -0.19 -19.66
CA ASN A 103 11.83 -0.85 -19.43
C ASN A 103 12.94 0.11 -18.94
N ASP A 104 12.55 1.28 -18.40
CA ASP A 104 13.47 2.22 -17.75
C ASP A 104 13.68 1.81 -16.28
N ARG A 105 14.69 0.95 -16.08
CA ARG A 105 15.05 0.47 -14.74
C ARG A 105 15.53 1.59 -13.83
N THR A 106 16.28 2.54 -14.35
CA THR A 106 16.83 3.65 -13.56
C THR A 106 15.72 4.56 -13.07
N GLY A 107 14.78 4.92 -13.96
CA GLY A 107 13.59 5.68 -13.62
C GLY A 107 12.72 4.98 -12.59
N PHE A 108 12.52 3.66 -12.75
CA PHE A 108 11.79 2.83 -11.78
C PHE A 108 12.43 2.89 -10.39
N LEU A 109 13.73 2.57 -10.28
CA LEU A 109 14.42 2.54 -8.99
C LEU A 109 14.42 3.91 -8.30
N ARG A 110 14.68 4.98 -9.07
CA ARG A 110 14.65 6.34 -8.52
C ARG A 110 13.29 6.71 -7.96
N ASN A 111 12.23 6.55 -8.75
CA ASN A 111 10.88 6.95 -8.35
C ASN A 111 10.35 6.07 -7.19
N MET A 112 10.61 4.76 -7.22
CA MET A 112 10.26 3.85 -6.14
C MET A 112 11.00 4.19 -4.83
N SER A 113 12.30 4.54 -4.91
CA SER A 113 13.05 4.99 -3.73
C SER A 113 12.48 6.26 -3.13
N VAL A 114 12.08 7.23 -3.98
CA VAL A 114 11.43 8.46 -3.52
C VAL A 114 10.09 8.14 -2.84
N THR A 115 9.28 7.24 -3.41
CA THR A 115 8.01 6.82 -2.81
C THR A 115 8.21 6.22 -1.42
N VAL A 116 9.14 5.28 -1.27
CA VAL A 116 9.47 4.65 0.02
C VAL A 116 9.94 5.70 1.03
N LEU A 117 10.81 6.63 0.61
CA LEU A 117 11.31 7.70 1.47
C LEU A 117 10.19 8.63 1.96
N LEU A 118 9.30 9.06 1.07
CA LEU A 118 8.17 9.92 1.41
C LEU A 118 7.19 9.23 2.35
N GLY A 119 6.90 7.93 2.12
CA GLY A 119 6.08 7.13 3.02
C GLY A 119 6.70 6.93 4.40
N ALA A 120 8.01 6.68 4.46
CA ALA A 120 8.73 6.59 5.73
C ALA A 120 8.75 7.95 6.48
N LEU A 121 8.93 9.06 5.76
CA LEU A 121 8.89 10.40 6.34
C LEU A 121 7.50 10.73 6.90
N PHE A 122 6.43 10.34 6.20
CA PHE A 122 5.07 10.46 6.72
C PHE A 122 4.92 9.75 8.07
N LEU A 123 5.40 8.50 8.20
CA LEU A 123 5.35 7.75 9.46
C LEU A 123 6.13 8.42 10.58
N VAL A 124 7.27 9.02 10.28
CA VAL A 124 8.05 9.78 11.26
C VAL A 124 7.26 11.01 11.74
N ILE A 125 6.66 11.77 10.83
CA ILE A 125 5.82 12.93 11.17
C ILE A 125 4.62 12.49 12.00
N GLN A 126 3.95 11.41 11.62
CA GLN A 126 2.83 10.83 12.38
C GLN A 126 3.24 10.44 13.81
N ALA A 127 4.42 9.86 13.98
CA ALA A 127 4.94 9.50 15.32
C ALA A 127 5.25 10.76 16.17
N ILE A 128 5.77 11.82 15.55
CA ILE A 128 6.00 13.11 16.22
C ILE A 128 4.66 13.75 16.62
N ASP A 129 3.68 13.74 15.73
CA ASP A 129 2.32 14.24 16.00
C ASP A 129 1.70 13.53 17.19
N TYR A 130 1.77 12.20 17.24
CA TYR A 130 1.30 11.42 18.38
C TYR A 130 2.01 11.78 19.67
N ALA A 131 3.34 11.91 19.65
CA ALA A 131 4.12 12.30 20.84
C ALA A 131 3.70 13.68 21.34
N THR A 132 3.43 14.62 20.45
CA THR A 132 2.95 15.98 20.79
C THR A 132 1.56 15.91 21.43
N LEU A 133 0.61 15.20 20.81
CA LEU A 133 -0.75 15.07 21.31
C LEU A 133 -0.79 14.40 22.70
N TYR A 134 0.04 13.36 22.91
CA TYR A 134 0.19 12.73 24.24
C TYR A 134 0.75 13.71 25.27
N GLY A 135 1.73 14.54 24.91
CA GLY A 135 2.28 15.59 25.77
C GLY A 135 1.25 16.65 26.15
N GLU A 136 0.25 16.90 25.31
CA GLU A 136 -0.85 17.84 25.55
C GLU A 136 -2.04 17.19 26.29
N GLY A 137 -1.93 15.92 26.68
CA GLY A 137 -2.94 15.18 27.41
C GLY A 137 -4.06 14.59 26.56
N MET A 138 -3.92 14.61 25.23
CA MET A 138 -4.79 13.87 24.32
C MET A 138 -4.29 12.42 24.23
N THR A 139 -4.91 11.52 24.97
CA THR A 139 -4.56 10.10 24.99
C THR A 139 -5.70 9.23 24.48
N ILE A 140 -5.42 7.98 24.16
CA ILE A 140 -6.42 7.05 23.63
C ILE A 140 -7.58 6.79 24.61
N ASP A 141 -7.32 6.93 25.91
CA ASP A 141 -8.25 6.70 27.02
C ASP A 141 -8.81 8.00 27.62
N ALA A 142 -8.39 9.17 27.12
CA ALA A 142 -8.82 10.46 27.66
C ALA A 142 -10.34 10.68 27.48
N ASN A 143 -10.87 10.33 26.32
CA ASN A 143 -12.30 10.42 25.98
C ASN A 143 -12.61 9.66 24.68
N THR A 144 -13.88 9.59 24.32
CA THR A 144 -14.33 8.88 23.12
C THR A 144 -13.77 9.49 21.82
N PHE A 145 -13.51 10.80 21.80
CA PHE A 145 -12.84 11.47 20.66
C PHE A 145 -11.40 10.96 20.50
N GLY A 146 -10.61 10.97 21.59
CA GLY A 146 -9.25 10.44 21.57
C GLY A 146 -9.20 8.97 21.14
N THR A 147 -10.10 8.12 21.72
CA THR A 147 -10.19 6.71 21.32
C THR A 147 -10.44 6.55 19.83
N THR A 148 -11.42 7.25 19.25
CA THR A 148 -11.77 7.13 17.82
C THR A 148 -10.68 7.72 16.93
N TYR A 149 -10.10 8.85 17.30
CA TYR A 149 -9.00 9.49 16.57
C TYR A 149 -7.78 8.57 16.47
N PHE A 150 -7.25 8.11 17.62
CA PHE A 150 -6.06 7.25 17.64
C PHE A 150 -6.32 5.87 17.01
N THR A 151 -7.54 5.35 17.10
CA THR A 151 -7.89 4.09 16.44
C THR A 151 -7.87 4.24 14.92
N LEU A 152 -8.56 5.24 14.37
CA LEU A 152 -8.63 5.49 12.95
C LEU A 152 -7.24 5.78 12.34
N THR A 153 -6.54 6.75 12.90
CA THR A 153 -5.23 7.18 12.39
C THR A 153 -4.15 6.13 12.67
N GLY A 154 -4.25 5.37 13.77
CA GLY A 154 -3.33 4.30 14.12
C GLY A 154 -3.43 3.09 13.18
N PHE A 155 -4.64 2.63 12.88
CA PHE A 155 -4.81 1.57 11.87
C PHE A 155 -4.36 2.03 10.49
N HIS A 156 -4.65 3.28 10.12
CA HIS A 156 -4.11 3.83 8.88
C HIS A 156 -2.57 3.84 8.88
N GLY A 157 -1.94 4.33 9.94
CA GLY A 157 -0.49 4.32 10.09
C GLY A 157 0.11 2.92 10.00
N ALA A 158 -0.55 1.89 10.56
CA ALA A 158 -0.15 0.50 10.42
C ALA A 158 -0.21 0.03 8.95
N HIS A 159 -1.22 0.46 8.18
CA HIS A 159 -1.33 0.17 6.74
C HIS A 159 -0.25 0.89 5.93
N VAL A 160 0.05 2.17 6.24
CA VAL A 160 1.18 2.89 5.63
C VAL A 160 2.50 2.15 5.90
N PHE A 161 2.72 1.72 7.15
CA PHE A 161 3.93 0.97 7.54
C PHE A 161 4.04 -0.35 6.75
N GLY A 162 2.96 -1.13 6.66
CA GLY A 162 2.91 -2.34 5.83
C GLY A 162 3.20 -2.04 4.36
N GLY A 163 2.65 -0.94 3.81
CA GLY A 163 2.92 -0.46 2.46
C GLY A 163 4.39 -0.10 2.23
N VAL A 164 5.01 0.62 3.17
CA VAL A 164 6.44 0.97 3.10
C VAL A 164 7.31 -0.29 3.10
N ILE A 165 7.00 -1.30 3.91
CA ILE A 165 7.71 -2.59 3.91
C ILE A 165 7.54 -3.26 2.54
N MET A 166 6.31 -3.37 2.03
CA MET A 166 6.02 -4.00 0.75
C MET A 166 6.75 -3.30 -0.41
N LEU A 167 6.69 -1.97 -0.48
CA LEU A 167 7.41 -1.18 -1.50
C LEU A 167 8.92 -1.30 -1.36
N SER A 168 9.46 -1.43 -0.14
CA SER A 168 10.88 -1.67 0.12
C SER A 168 11.33 -3.03 -0.42
N VAL A 169 10.51 -4.08 -0.26
CA VAL A 169 10.76 -5.40 -0.85
C VAL A 169 10.72 -5.32 -2.38
N ILE A 170 9.75 -4.60 -2.96
CA ILE A 170 9.68 -4.37 -4.41
C ILE A 170 10.94 -3.61 -4.90
N LEU A 171 11.37 -2.58 -4.19
CA LEU A 171 12.59 -1.83 -4.51
C LEU A 171 13.83 -2.74 -4.48
N TYR A 172 13.99 -3.55 -3.42
CA TYR A 172 15.09 -4.51 -3.31
C TYR A 172 15.10 -5.51 -4.47
N ARG A 173 13.96 -6.11 -4.80
CA ARG A 173 13.83 -7.01 -5.95
C ARG A 173 14.11 -6.30 -7.28
N GLY A 174 13.75 -5.03 -7.40
CA GLY A 174 14.07 -4.17 -8.53
C GLY A 174 15.59 -3.95 -8.70
N THR A 175 16.34 -3.74 -7.59
CA THR A 175 17.82 -3.65 -7.64
C THR A 175 18.47 -4.95 -8.08
N ALA A 176 17.84 -6.10 -7.79
CA ALA A 176 18.27 -7.41 -8.28
C ALA A 176 17.86 -7.69 -9.75
N GLY A 177 17.14 -6.77 -10.42
CA GLY A 177 16.75 -6.90 -11.82
C GLY A 177 15.63 -7.91 -12.09
N GLN A 178 14.81 -8.22 -11.08
CA GLN A 178 13.75 -9.23 -11.17
C GLN A 178 12.50 -8.75 -11.93
N PHE A 179 12.41 -7.47 -12.28
CA PHE A 179 11.25 -6.89 -12.97
C PHE A 179 11.61 -6.42 -14.37
N SER A 180 10.63 -6.54 -15.28
CA SER A 180 10.73 -6.08 -16.67
C SER A 180 9.36 -5.56 -17.14
N ALA A 181 9.30 -4.96 -18.32
CA ALA A 181 8.06 -4.49 -18.93
C ALA A 181 6.98 -5.59 -19.10
N ARG A 182 7.38 -6.88 -19.12
CA ARG A 182 6.44 -8.03 -19.26
C ARG A 182 6.15 -8.73 -17.93
N HIS A 183 6.99 -8.56 -16.91
CA HIS A 183 6.88 -9.23 -15.61
C HIS A 183 7.00 -8.19 -14.51
N HIS A 184 5.92 -7.47 -14.23
CA HIS A 184 5.85 -6.44 -13.19
C HIS A 184 4.53 -6.46 -12.39
N ASP A 185 3.76 -7.54 -12.46
CA ASP A 185 2.47 -7.69 -11.78
C ASP A 185 2.55 -7.44 -10.27
N ALA A 186 3.64 -7.87 -9.63
CA ALA A 186 3.86 -7.60 -8.21
C ALA A 186 4.05 -6.10 -7.92
N VAL A 187 4.65 -5.36 -8.85
CA VAL A 187 4.83 -3.91 -8.75
C VAL A 187 3.47 -3.22 -8.89
N GLU A 188 2.64 -3.67 -9.84
CA GLU A 188 1.28 -3.16 -10.01
C GLU A 188 0.40 -3.44 -8.80
N ALA A 189 0.42 -4.67 -8.29
CA ALA A 189 -0.33 -5.04 -7.09
C ALA A 189 0.08 -4.16 -5.88
N ALA A 190 1.37 -3.96 -5.67
CA ALA A 190 1.86 -3.07 -4.61
C ALA A 190 1.45 -1.60 -4.80
N SER A 191 1.41 -1.12 -6.04
CA SER A 191 0.94 0.22 -6.37
C SER A 191 -0.55 0.40 -6.06
N PHE A 192 -1.41 -0.58 -6.38
CA PHE A 192 -2.83 -0.53 -6.03
C PHE A 192 -3.04 -0.42 -4.52
N TYR A 193 -2.28 -1.20 -3.75
CA TYR A 193 -2.33 -1.09 -2.29
C TYR A 193 -1.91 0.30 -1.80
N TRP A 194 -0.81 0.86 -2.34
CA TRP A 194 -0.31 2.17 -1.95
C TRP A 194 -1.33 3.27 -2.24
N HIS A 195 -1.92 3.27 -3.43
CA HIS A 195 -2.98 4.23 -3.79
C HIS A 195 -4.23 4.08 -2.93
N PHE A 196 -4.61 2.86 -2.56
CA PHE A 196 -5.70 2.63 -1.62
C PHE A 196 -5.43 3.28 -0.27
N VAL A 197 -4.23 3.10 0.29
CA VAL A 197 -3.82 3.71 1.56
C VAL A 197 -3.90 5.25 1.47
N ASP A 198 -3.45 5.84 0.37
CA ASP A 198 -3.53 7.30 0.15
C ASP A 198 -4.98 7.79 0.09
N VAL A 199 -5.87 7.08 -0.59
CA VAL A 199 -7.30 7.42 -0.65
C VAL A 199 -7.93 7.37 0.73
N VAL A 200 -7.61 6.36 1.53
CA VAL A 200 -8.07 6.26 2.93
C VAL A 200 -7.57 7.46 3.75
N TRP A 201 -6.30 7.88 3.55
CA TRP A 201 -5.78 9.07 4.23
C TRP A 201 -6.54 10.35 3.87
N ILE A 202 -6.83 10.56 2.60
CA ILE A 202 -7.60 11.72 2.15
C ILE A 202 -8.99 11.74 2.80
N ALA A 203 -9.64 10.58 2.91
CA ALA A 203 -10.91 10.45 3.61
C ALA A 203 -10.77 10.76 5.11
N LEU A 204 -9.75 10.20 5.79
CA LEU A 204 -9.44 10.46 7.19
C LEU A 204 -9.17 11.95 7.43
N PHE A 205 -8.29 12.55 6.63
CA PHE A 205 -7.96 13.95 6.72
C PHE A 205 -9.20 14.83 6.58
N SER A 206 -10.05 14.55 5.59
CA SER A 206 -11.27 15.31 5.37
C SER A 206 -12.26 15.20 6.53
N ILE A 207 -12.40 14.00 7.11
CA ILE A 207 -13.37 13.74 8.19
C ILE A 207 -12.89 14.25 9.55
N LEU A 208 -11.59 14.12 9.84
CA LEU A 208 -11.05 14.47 11.15
C LEU A 208 -10.64 15.93 11.28
N TYR A 209 -10.24 16.58 10.16
CA TYR A 209 -9.63 17.90 10.22
C TYR A 209 -10.37 18.98 9.43
N VAL A 210 -11.30 18.61 8.52
CA VAL A 210 -12.04 19.59 7.70
C VAL A 210 -13.52 19.64 8.08
N LEU A 211 -14.13 18.50 8.40
CA LEU A 211 -15.54 18.40 8.84
C LEU A 211 -15.69 18.60 10.34
#